data_e431f994fd5afe935be14898bc4e3b84
#
_entry.id   e431f994fd5afe935be14898bc4e3b84
#
_cell.length_a   1.000
_cell.length_b   1.000
_cell.length_c   1.000
_cell.angle_alpha   90.00
_cell.angle_beta   90.00
_cell.angle_gamma   90.00
#
_symmetry.space_group_name_H-M   'P 1'
#
loop_
_entity.id
_entity.type
_entity.pdbx_description
1 polymer ?
#
loop_
_entity_poly.entity_id
_entity_poly.type
_entity_poly.pdbx_seq_one_letter_code
_entity_poly.pdbx_strand_id
1 'polypeptide(L)'
;FNCTTVKTGDKLNIGSKTLEFIQAPFLHWADTMFTYIPEDRTLLTCDAFGCHYSEFDAKGIDGEGYLESAKLYYDCIVKPYAKFVLDAVDKVVELKLDFDTILTSHGPILSQRPMEQVARYVEWSKTALEEANQGEMAIFYLSAYTNTFDMAKKIQQGALSQDVKVKLYDLEKLSLEEMHTAVLNAKVVLVGSPTINKTMVKPMWDLFSTIDPMANKGTIAGVFGSYGW
;
A
#
# COMPACT_ATOMS: atom_id res chain seq x y z
N PHE A 1 3.02 3.81 -33.05
CA PHE A 1 1.76 3.12 -32.70
C PHE A 1 0.62 4.13 -32.71
N ASN A 2 -0.53 3.75 -33.29
CA ASN A 2 -1.76 4.51 -33.15
C ASN A 2 -2.38 4.12 -31.82
N CYS A 3 -2.37 5.01 -30.83
CA CYS A 3 -2.95 4.76 -29.52
C CYS A 3 -4.17 5.65 -29.32
N THR A 4 -5.22 5.08 -28.72
CA THR A 4 -6.39 5.83 -28.28
C THR A 4 -6.44 5.77 -26.77
N THR A 5 -6.43 6.93 -26.12
CA THR A 5 -6.61 7.01 -24.68
C THR A 5 -8.08 6.82 -24.32
N VAL A 6 -8.33 6.10 -23.24
CA VAL A 6 -9.70 5.85 -22.74
C VAL A 6 -9.85 6.38 -21.32
N LYS A 7 -11.08 6.67 -20.93
CA LYS A 7 -11.47 7.10 -19.59
C LYS A 7 -12.69 6.31 -19.11
N THR A 8 -13.03 6.45 -17.86
CA THR A 8 -14.23 5.82 -17.28
C THR A 8 -15.48 6.17 -18.08
N GLY A 9 -16.20 5.14 -18.51
CA GLY A 9 -17.43 5.24 -19.31
C GLY A 9 -17.22 5.14 -20.81
N ASP A 10 -15.97 5.21 -21.30
CA ASP A 10 -15.69 4.96 -22.72
C ASP A 10 -15.93 3.49 -23.04
N LYS A 11 -16.38 3.23 -24.28
CA LYS A 11 -16.71 1.90 -24.76
C LYS A 11 -16.04 1.62 -26.10
N LEU A 12 -15.58 0.39 -26.26
CA LEU A 12 -15.04 -0.11 -27.52
C LEU A 12 -15.79 -1.37 -27.93
N ASN A 13 -16.43 -1.34 -29.10
CA ASN A 13 -17.04 -2.52 -29.67
C ASN A 13 -16.00 -3.34 -30.44
N ILE A 14 -15.93 -4.63 -30.15
CA ILE A 14 -15.03 -5.60 -30.79
C ILE A 14 -15.82 -6.74 -31.43
N GLY A 15 -16.88 -6.43 -32.15
CA GLY A 15 -17.76 -7.38 -32.81
C GLY A 15 -18.95 -7.77 -31.92
N SER A 16 -18.93 -9.00 -31.39
CA SER A 16 -20.01 -9.47 -30.51
C SER A 16 -19.89 -9.04 -29.05
N LYS A 17 -18.84 -8.32 -28.69
CA LYS A 17 -18.53 -7.89 -27.32
C LYS A 17 -18.27 -6.40 -27.25
N THR A 18 -18.58 -5.84 -26.10
CA THR A 18 -18.30 -4.44 -25.76
C THR A 18 -17.33 -4.39 -24.58
N LEU A 19 -16.24 -3.63 -24.73
CA LEU A 19 -15.32 -3.32 -23.64
C LEU A 19 -15.72 -1.97 -23.05
N GLU A 20 -16.06 -1.92 -21.77
CA GLU A 20 -16.32 -0.69 -21.02
C GLU A 20 -15.14 -0.43 -20.07
N PHE A 21 -14.55 0.76 -20.12
CA PHE A 21 -13.34 1.09 -19.39
C PHE A 21 -13.65 1.85 -18.10
N ILE A 22 -12.96 1.49 -17.01
CA ILE A 22 -13.09 2.11 -15.70
C ILE A 22 -11.68 2.39 -15.16
N GLN A 23 -11.33 3.66 -15.05
CA GLN A 23 -10.03 4.03 -14.47
C GLN A 23 -9.99 3.66 -12.98
N ALA A 24 -8.97 2.89 -12.61
CA ALA A 24 -8.69 2.46 -11.25
C ALA A 24 -7.22 2.76 -10.89
N PRO A 25 -6.81 4.05 -10.95
CA PRO A 25 -5.42 4.44 -10.80
C PRO A 25 -4.86 3.98 -9.46
N PHE A 26 -3.58 3.61 -9.46
CA PHE A 26 -2.86 3.13 -8.27
C PHE A 26 -3.38 1.80 -7.69
N LEU A 27 -3.94 0.93 -8.55
CA LEU A 27 -4.22 -0.45 -8.19
C LEU A 27 -3.41 -1.48 -9.04
N HIS A 28 -2.05 -1.60 -8.94
CA HIS A 28 -1.28 -0.71 -8.08
C HIS A 28 -0.43 0.30 -8.89
N TRP A 29 -0.56 0.34 -10.22
CA TRP A 29 0.11 1.29 -11.12
C TRP A 29 -0.77 2.53 -11.38
N ALA A 30 -0.13 3.66 -11.69
CA ALA A 30 -0.82 4.93 -11.91
C ALA A 30 -1.83 4.91 -13.06
N ASP A 31 -1.60 4.05 -14.05
CA ASP A 31 -2.41 3.89 -15.26
C ASP A 31 -3.34 2.65 -15.22
N THR A 32 -3.45 1.97 -14.09
CA THR A 32 -4.34 0.82 -13.93
C THR A 32 -5.78 1.20 -14.27
N MET A 33 -6.43 0.34 -15.03
CA MET A 33 -7.85 0.42 -15.32
C MET A 33 -8.50 -0.96 -15.23
N PHE A 34 -9.81 -0.98 -14.98
CA PHE A 34 -10.65 -2.15 -15.12
C PHE A 34 -11.31 -2.13 -16.50
N THR A 35 -11.63 -3.31 -17.00
CA THR A 35 -12.40 -3.48 -18.22
C THR A 35 -13.60 -4.37 -17.93
N TYR A 36 -14.80 -3.88 -18.19
CA TYR A 36 -16.04 -4.64 -18.02
C TYR A 36 -16.55 -5.13 -19.39
N ILE A 37 -16.96 -6.39 -19.43
CA ILE A 37 -17.57 -7.03 -20.60
C ILE A 37 -19.01 -7.40 -20.24
N PRO A 38 -19.99 -6.57 -20.57
CA PRO A 38 -21.41 -6.79 -20.19
C PRO A 38 -21.96 -8.12 -20.66
N GLU A 39 -21.65 -8.51 -21.90
CA GLU A 39 -22.17 -9.73 -22.52
C GLU A 39 -21.70 -11.01 -21.82
N ASP A 40 -20.56 -10.94 -21.13
CA ASP A 40 -20.00 -12.06 -20.35
C ASP A 40 -20.19 -11.87 -18.85
N ARG A 41 -20.74 -10.75 -18.39
CA ARG A 41 -20.85 -10.39 -16.98
C ARG A 41 -19.50 -10.50 -16.26
N THR A 42 -18.43 -10.06 -16.94
CA THR A 42 -17.06 -10.25 -16.51
C THR A 42 -16.35 -8.93 -16.31
N LEU A 43 -15.68 -8.78 -15.17
CA LEU A 43 -14.86 -7.64 -14.82
C LEU A 43 -13.37 -8.05 -14.80
N LEU A 44 -12.57 -7.46 -15.69
CA LEU A 44 -11.12 -7.61 -15.69
C LEU A 44 -10.51 -6.51 -14.81
N THR A 45 -9.76 -6.87 -13.77
CA THR A 45 -9.34 -5.92 -12.73
C THR A 45 -7.84 -5.69 -12.67
N CYS A 46 -7.08 -6.17 -13.67
CA CYS A 46 -5.63 -6.14 -13.61
C CYS A 46 -5.16 -6.82 -12.30
N ASP A 47 -4.35 -6.15 -11.48
CA ASP A 47 -3.79 -6.71 -10.26
C ASP A 47 -4.75 -6.65 -9.05
N ALA A 48 -5.79 -5.83 -9.13
CA ALA A 48 -6.74 -5.70 -8.03
C ALA A 48 -7.54 -7.01 -7.81
N PHE A 49 -7.74 -7.34 -6.54
CA PHE A 49 -8.40 -8.57 -6.07
C PHE A 49 -7.63 -9.87 -6.35
N GLY A 50 -6.39 -9.78 -6.89
CA GLY A 50 -5.53 -10.91 -7.21
C GLY A 50 -4.85 -11.52 -5.98
N CYS A 51 -4.07 -12.57 -6.24
CA CYS A 51 -3.17 -13.19 -5.28
C CYS A 51 -2.10 -14.01 -6.00
N HIS A 52 -0.99 -14.29 -5.32
CA HIS A 52 0.03 -15.22 -5.82
C HIS A 52 -0.32 -16.66 -5.40
N TYR A 53 -1.38 -17.19 -5.99
CA TYR A 53 -1.87 -18.52 -5.74
C TYR A 53 -2.10 -19.24 -7.06
N SER A 54 -1.51 -20.44 -7.21
CA SER A 54 -1.57 -21.23 -8.41
C SER A 54 -2.05 -22.64 -8.09
N GLU A 55 -3.33 -22.88 -8.30
CA GLU A 55 -3.90 -24.22 -8.25
C GLU A 55 -4.77 -24.41 -9.49
N PHE A 56 -4.44 -25.41 -10.31
CA PHE A 56 -5.12 -25.63 -11.59
C PHE A 56 -6.60 -26.06 -11.44
N ASP A 57 -6.91 -26.72 -10.34
CA ASP A 57 -8.27 -27.09 -9.96
C ASP A 57 -8.90 -26.06 -9.02
N ALA A 58 -8.49 -24.81 -9.17
CA ALA A 58 -8.87 -23.74 -8.28
C ALA A 58 -10.40 -23.72 -8.06
N LYS A 59 -10.78 -24.16 -6.89
CA LYS A 59 -12.16 -24.03 -6.39
C LYS A 59 -12.44 -22.58 -5.98
N GLY A 60 -11.89 -21.64 -6.75
CA GLY A 60 -11.97 -20.22 -6.49
C GLY A 60 -11.30 -19.86 -5.17
N ILE A 61 -12.01 -19.11 -4.35
CA ILE A 61 -11.52 -18.57 -3.07
C ILE A 61 -11.52 -19.58 -1.90
N ASP A 62 -11.84 -20.84 -2.16
CA ASP A 62 -11.94 -21.89 -1.16
C ASP A 62 -10.74 -22.86 -1.17
N GLY A 63 -9.76 -22.64 -2.03
CA GLY A 63 -8.53 -23.43 -2.05
C GLY A 63 -7.77 -23.33 -0.72
N GLU A 64 -7.16 -24.44 -0.30
CA GLU A 64 -6.28 -24.44 0.86
C GLU A 64 -5.12 -23.47 0.61
N GLY A 65 -4.82 -22.61 1.57
CA GLY A 65 -3.79 -21.57 1.44
C GLY A 65 -4.17 -20.36 0.57
N TYR A 66 -5.34 -20.35 -0.09
CA TYR A 66 -5.77 -19.19 -0.89
C TYR A 66 -5.86 -17.91 -0.04
N LEU A 67 -6.53 -17.99 1.10
CA LEU A 67 -6.73 -16.81 1.94
C LEU A 67 -5.42 -16.25 2.47
N GLU A 68 -4.49 -17.11 2.87
CA GLU A 68 -3.16 -16.72 3.32
C GLU A 68 -2.37 -16.03 2.19
N SER A 69 -2.37 -16.63 1.00
CA SER A 69 -1.74 -16.07 -0.18
C SER A 69 -2.35 -14.74 -0.62
N ALA A 70 -3.68 -14.63 -0.59
CA ALA A 70 -4.39 -13.39 -0.93
C ALA A 70 -4.10 -12.28 0.08
N LYS A 71 -4.04 -12.61 1.38
CA LYS A 71 -3.69 -11.65 2.43
C LYS A 71 -2.25 -11.18 2.29
N LEU A 72 -1.31 -12.10 2.05
CA LEU A 72 0.10 -11.76 1.84
C LEU A 72 0.27 -10.86 0.60
N TYR A 73 -0.39 -11.19 -0.51
CA TYR A 73 -0.39 -10.37 -1.73
C TYR A 73 -0.92 -8.96 -1.43
N TYR A 74 -2.06 -8.88 -0.74
CA TYR A 74 -2.64 -7.60 -0.34
C TYR A 74 -1.66 -6.80 0.52
N ASP A 75 -1.10 -7.39 1.56
CA ASP A 75 -0.21 -6.69 2.51
C ASP A 75 1.07 -6.17 1.85
N CYS A 76 1.64 -6.95 0.93
CA CYS A 76 2.91 -6.59 0.28
C CYS A 76 2.73 -5.60 -0.89
N ILE A 77 1.60 -5.63 -1.60
CA ILE A 77 1.44 -4.93 -2.88
C ILE A 77 0.33 -3.89 -2.83
N VAL A 78 -0.81 -4.21 -2.21
CA VAL A 78 -2.03 -3.39 -2.30
C VAL A 78 -2.24 -2.49 -1.09
N LYS A 79 -1.85 -2.92 0.11
CA LYS A 79 -2.06 -2.19 1.36
C LYS A 79 -1.62 -0.72 1.31
N PRO A 80 -0.48 -0.34 0.69
CA PRO A 80 -0.11 1.07 0.52
C PRO A 80 -1.12 1.90 -0.26
N TYR A 81 -1.92 1.25 -1.07
CA TYR A 81 -2.93 1.86 -1.95
C TYR A 81 -4.37 1.63 -1.45
N ALA A 82 -4.56 1.32 -0.17
CA ALA A 82 -5.85 0.98 0.44
C ALA A 82 -6.97 1.98 0.11
N LYS A 83 -6.68 3.28 0.10
CA LYS A 83 -7.65 4.30 -0.30
C LYS A 83 -8.15 4.10 -1.72
N PHE A 84 -7.27 3.78 -2.65
CA PHE A 84 -7.62 3.59 -4.06
C PHE A 84 -8.43 2.31 -4.29
N VAL A 85 -8.29 1.29 -3.42
CA VAL A 85 -9.19 0.12 -3.42
C VAL A 85 -10.61 0.56 -3.15
N LEU A 86 -10.84 1.36 -2.10
CA LEU A 86 -12.17 1.86 -1.75
C LEU A 86 -12.74 2.73 -2.86
N ASP A 87 -11.95 3.68 -3.37
CA ASP A 87 -12.35 4.58 -4.47
C ASP A 87 -12.74 3.79 -5.74
N ALA A 88 -12.06 2.68 -6.07
CA ALA A 88 -12.37 1.85 -7.23
C ALA A 88 -13.63 1.00 -7.01
N VAL A 89 -13.82 0.45 -5.82
CA VAL A 89 -15.03 -0.31 -5.48
C VAL A 89 -16.25 0.59 -5.49
N ASP A 90 -16.17 1.78 -4.90
CA ASP A 90 -17.25 2.76 -4.92
C ASP A 90 -17.64 3.12 -6.36
N LYS A 91 -16.67 3.32 -7.23
CA LYS A 91 -16.90 3.59 -8.66
C LYS A 91 -17.63 2.44 -9.37
N VAL A 92 -17.23 1.19 -9.11
CA VAL A 92 -17.89 0.00 -9.65
C VAL A 92 -19.35 -0.07 -9.18
N VAL A 93 -19.61 0.26 -7.92
CA VAL A 93 -20.98 0.32 -7.34
C VAL A 93 -21.81 1.45 -7.97
N GLU A 94 -21.24 2.64 -8.10
CA GLU A 94 -21.90 3.80 -8.73
C GLU A 94 -22.30 3.52 -10.18
N LEU A 95 -21.45 2.82 -10.92
CA LEU A 95 -21.72 2.40 -12.31
C LEU A 95 -22.73 1.25 -12.40
N LYS A 96 -23.12 0.67 -11.27
CA LYS A 96 -24.08 -0.45 -11.18
C LYS A 96 -23.72 -1.62 -12.10
N LEU A 97 -22.43 -1.96 -12.16
CA LEU A 97 -21.96 -3.06 -13.00
C LEU A 97 -22.50 -4.39 -12.46
N ASP A 98 -23.10 -5.17 -13.37
CA ASP A 98 -23.65 -6.49 -13.08
C ASP A 98 -22.68 -7.58 -13.57
N PHE A 99 -21.85 -8.10 -12.68
CA PHE A 99 -20.88 -9.15 -12.99
C PHE A 99 -20.92 -10.27 -11.96
N ASP A 100 -20.59 -11.47 -12.40
CA ASP A 100 -20.45 -12.67 -11.56
C ASP A 100 -19.06 -13.30 -11.67
N THR A 101 -18.21 -12.73 -12.52
CA THR A 101 -16.84 -13.20 -12.73
C THR A 101 -15.85 -12.02 -12.67
N ILE A 102 -14.75 -12.21 -11.94
CA ILE A 102 -13.60 -11.32 -11.95
C ILE A 102 -12.39 -12.08 -12.52
N LEU A 103 -11.72 -11.45 -13.50
CA LEU A 103 -10.44 -11.91 -14.03
C LEU A 103 -9.34 -10.97 -13.56
N THR A 104 -8.42 -11.53 -12.78
CA THR A 104 -7.24 -10.83 -12.27
C THR A 104 -6.01 -11.18 -13.08
N SER A 105 -4.96 -10.34 -13.06
CA SER A 105 -3.67 -10.66 -13.69
C SER A 105 -2.90 -11.76 -12.94
N HIS A 106 -3.19 -11.95 -11.66
CA HIS A 106 -2.53 -12.91 -10.78
C HIS A 106 -3.55 -13.68 -9.96
N GLY A 107 -3.43 -15.01 -9.92
CA GLY A 107 -4.28 -15.90 -9.16
C GLY A 107 -5.40 -16.56 -9.98
N PRO A 108 -6.33 -17.24 -9.32
CA PRO A 108 -7.41 -17.96 -9.97
C PRO A 108 -8.49 -17.02 -10.52
N ILE A 109 -9.28 -17.52 -11.47
CA ILE A 109 -10.50 -16.88 -11.93
C ILE A 109 -11.51 -16.86 -10.76
N LEU A 110 -12.02 -15.69 -10.43
CA LEU A 110 -13.00 -15.52 -9.37
C LEU A 110 -14.42 -15.61 -9.95
N SER A 111 -14.87 -16.82 -10.24
CA SER A 111 -16.23 -17.09 -10.77
C SER A 111 -17.19 -17.63 -9.69
N GLN A 112 -16.66 -18.03 -8.56
CA GLN A 112 -17.46 -18.45 -7.40
C GLN A 112 -17.34 -17.39 -6.31
N ARG A 113 -18.45 -16.72 -6.02
CA ARG A 113 -18.51 -15.68 -4.96
C ARG A 113 -17.46 -14.58 -5.09
N PRO A 114 -17.27 -13.94 -6.27
CA PRO A 114 -16.24 -12.93 -6.47
C PRO A 114 -16.39 -11.75 -5.49
N MET A 115 -17.61 -11.45 -5.07
CA MET A 115 -17.89 -10.38 -4.11
C MET A 115 -17.35 -10.64 -2.71
N GLU A 116 -17.08 -11.89 -2.33
CA GLU A 116 -16.40 -12.17 -1.06
C GLU A 116 -14.95 -11.71 -1.10
N GLN A 117 -14.27 -11.89 -2.22
CA GLN A 117 -12.90 -11.39 -2.37
C GLN A 117 -12.87 -9.86 -2.40
N VAL A 118 -13.82 -9.23 -3.08
CA VAL A 118 -13.99 -7.77 -3.05
C VAL A 118 -14.22 -7.29 -1.62
N ALA A 119 -15.12 -7.94 -0.87
CA ALA A 119 -15.42 -7.59 0.51
C ALA A 119 -14.19 -7.71 1.43
N ARG A 120 -13.37 -8.76 1.25
CA ARG A 120 -12.09 -8.90 1.99
C ARG A 120 -11.16 -7.73 1.72
N TYR A 121 -10.98 -7.34 0.46
CA TYR A 121 -10.14 -6.21 0.08
C TYR A 121 -10.66 -4.89 0.68
N VAL A 122 -11.98 -4.68 0.69
CA VAL A 122 -12.61 -3.52 1.33
C VAL A 122 -12.35 -3.52 2.84
N GLU A 123 -12.54 -4.65 3.51
CA GLU A 123 -12.30 -4.79 4.96
C GLU A 123 -10.83 -4.52 5.30
N TRP A 124 -9.90 -5.18 4.60
CA TRP A 124 -8.48 -4.96 4.80
C TRP A 124 -8.05 -3.52 4.55
N SER A 125 -8.66 -2.87 3.54
CA SER A 125 -8.37 -1.48 3.22
C SER A 125 -8.89 -0.51 4.29
N LYS A 126 -10.07 -0.74 4.82
CA LYS A 126 -10.61 0.04 5.94
C LYS A 126 -9.73 -0.10 7.17
N THR A 127 -9.37 -1.33 7.53
CA THR A 127 -8.47 -1.61 8.65
C THR A 127 -7.11 -0.93 8.46
N ALA A 128 -6.51 -1.02 7.27
CA ALA A 128 -5.24 -0.37 6.96
C ALA A 128 -5.29 1.16 7.13
N LEU A 129 -6.38 1.79 6.70
CA LEU A 129 -6.58 3.24 6.85
C LEU A 129 -6.85 3.64 8.30
N GLU A 130 -7.56 2.82 9.07
CA GLU A 130 -7.77 3.04 10.50
C GLU A 130 -6.45 2.92 11.28
N GLU A 131 -5.65 1.88 11.01
CA GLU A 131 -4.30 1.71 11.56
C GLU A 131 -3.42 2.91 11.23
N ALA A 132 -3.39 3.33 9.96
CA ALA A 132 -2.66 4.51 9.54
C ALA A 132 -3.17 5.79 10.23
N ASN A 133 -4.47 5.91 10.52
CA ASN A 133 -5.04 7.03 11.25
C ASN A 133 -4.69 7.04 12.73
N GLN A 134 -4.40 5.89 13.32
CA GLN A 134 -3.92 5.74 14.69
C GLN A 134 -2.39 5.72 14.80
N GLY A 135 -1.69 5.95 13.68
CA GLY A 135 -0.25 5.84 13.56
C GLY A 135 0.50 6.68 14.61
N GLU A 136 1.60 6.10 15.09
CA GLU A 136 2.47 6.71 16.08
C GLU A 136 3.48 7.67 15.43
N MET A 137 4.17 8.44 16.27
CA MET A 137 5.38 9.13 15.89
C MET A 137 6.54 8.12 15.92
N ALA A 138 7.17 7.88 14.80
CA ALA A 138 8.39 7.09 14.71
C ALA A 138 9.63 8.01 14.73
N ILE A 139 10.52 7.79 15.67
CA ILE A 139 11.78 8.53 15.76
C ILE A 139 12.90 7.55 15.43
N PHE A 140 13.42 7.62 14.22
CA PHE A 140 14.57 6.86 13.78
C PHE A 140 15.84 7.62 14.13
N TYR A 141 16.81 6.94 14.71
CA TYR A 141 18.07 7.58 15.06
C TYR A 141 19.27 6.63 14.88
N LEU A 142 20.41 7.23 14.67
CA LEU A 142 21.71 6.63 14.87
C LEU A 142 22.55 7.55 15.77
N SER A 143 23.33 7.02 16.67
CA SER A 143 24.09 7.83 17.61
C SER A 143 25.49 7.24 17.87
N ALA A 144 26.52 7.94 17.41
CA ALA A 144 27.92 7.51 17.62
C ALA A 144 28.43 7.79 19.05
N TYR A 145 28.02 8.93 19.63
CA TYR A 145 28.51 9.41 20.95
C TYR A 145 27.37 9.85 21.87
N THR A 146 26.24 9.15 21.84
CA THR A 146 25.02 9.40 22.61
C THR A 146 24.28 10.71 22.30
N ASN A 147 24.89 11.74 21.75
CA ASN A 147 24.28 13.06 21.54
C ASN A 147 22.96 12.99 20.76
N THR A 148 22.94 12.29 19.61
CA THR A 148 21.72 12.14 18.78
C THR A 148 20.66 11.30 19.51
N PHE A 149 21.08 10.27 20.26
CA PHE A 149 20.18 9.48 21.10
C PHE A 149 19.54 10.31 22.21
N ASP A 150 20.33 11.15 22.89
CA ASP A 150 19.80 12.04 23.94
C ASP A 150 18.81 13.06 23.38
N MET A 151 19.06 13.59 22.17
CA MET A 151 18.09 14.41 21.43
C MET A 151 16.80 13.63 21.15
N ALA A 152 16.92 12.39 20.61
CA ALA A 152 15.76 11.53 20.33
C ALA A 152 14.93 11.26 21.58
N LYS A 153 15.57 10.96 22.70
CA LYS A 153 14.90 10.78 24.01
C LYS A 153 14.19 12.04 24.48
N LYS A 154 14.78 13.22 24.34
CA LYS A 154 14.13 14.48 24.70
C LYS A 154 12.90 14.77 23.85
N ILE A 155 13.00 14.50 22.54
CA ILE A 155 11.85 14.62 21.62
C ILE A 155 10.75 13.63 22.04
N GLN A 156 11.11 12.38 22.33
CA GLN A 156 10.18 11.37 22.82
C GLN A 156 9.48 11.83 24.11
N GLN A 157 10.23 12.34 25.08
CA GLN A 157 9.66 12.85 26.33
C GLN A 157 8.67 13.99 26.08
N GLY A 158 9.01 14.92 25.18
CA GLY A 158 8.12 16.01 24.77
C GLY A 158 6.84 15.50 24.14
N ALA A 159 6.93 14.53 23.22
CA ALA A 159 5.76 13.94 22.56
C ALA A 159 4.86 13.20 23.56
N LEU A 160 5.44 12.39 24.45
CA LEU A 160 4.70 11.68 25.50
C LEU A 160 3.97 12.63 26.46
N SER A 161 4.54 13.80 26.75
CA SER A 161 3.88 14.81 27.60
C SER A 161 2.64 15.45 26.95
N GLN A 162 2.42 15.22 25.66
CA GLN A 162 1.27 15.67 24.88
C GLN A 162 0.38 14.50 24.44
N ASP A 163 0.45 13.38 25.13
CA ASP A 163 -0.30 12.15 24.84
C ASP A 163 -0.09 11.59 23.42
N VAL A 164 1.03 11.94 22.78
CA VAL A 164 1.40 11.39 21.46
C VAL A 164 2.06 10.03 21.63
N LYS A 165 1.53 9.01 20.98
CA LYS A 165 2.19 7.71 20.90
C LYS A 165 3.49 7.85 20.12
N VAL A 166 4.62 7.49 20.72
CA VAL A 166 5.93 7.66 20.11
C VAL A 166 6.84 6.47 20.38
N LYS A 167 7.56 6.02 19.36
CA LYS A 167 8.51 4.93 19.44
C LYS A 167 9.88 5.35 18.91
N LEU A 168 10.93 4.93 19.60
CA LEU A 168 12.32 5.12 19.19
C LEU A 168 12.80 3.88 18.42
N TYR A 169 13.48 4.11 17.31
CA TYR A 169 14.05 3.10 16.44
C TYR A 169 15.54 3.36 16.24
N ASP A 170 16.36 2.46 16.79
CA ASP A 170 17.80 2.46 16.61
C ASP A 170 18.15 1.79 15.29
N LEU A 171 18.59 2.57 14.31
CA LEU A 171 18.85 2.07 12.95
C LEU A 171 19.99 1.05 12.84
N GLU A 172 20.84 0.96 13.86
CA GLU A 172 21.86 -0.09 13.89
C GLU A 172 21.30 -1.48 14.22
N LYS A 173 20.05 -1.55 14.69
CA LYS A 173 19.40 -2.78 15.16
C LYS A 173 18.25 -3.24 14.28
N LEU A 174 17.93 -2.49 13.23
CA LEU A 174 16.79 -2.77 12.36
C LEU A 174 17.24 -3.33 11.01
N SER A 175 16.52 -4.33 10.54
CA SER A 175 16.53 -4.74 9.15
C SER A 175 15.82 -3.72 8.25
N LEU A 176 16.06 -3.78 6.94
CA LEU A 176 15.34 -2.94 5.96
C LEU A 176 13.82 -3.16 6.00
N GLU A 177 13.38 -4.39 6.22
CA GLU A 177 11.96 -4.75 6.33
C GLU A 177 11.31 -4.13 7.57
N GLU A 178 11.99 -4.16 8.71
CA GLU A 178 11.52 -3.50 9.94
C GLU A 178 11.48 -1.98 9.79
N MET A 179 12.49 -1.39 9.12
CA MET A 179 12.48 0.04 8.79
C MET A 179 11.28 0.40 7.92
N HIS A 180 11.06 -0.34 6.83
CA HIS A 180 9.93 -0.15 5.93
C HIS A 180 8.59 -0.23 6.68
N THR A 181 8.39 -1.28 7.46
CA THR A 181 7.17 -1.49 8.25
C THR A 181 6.93 -0.34 9.24
N ALA A 182 7.98 0.11 9.93
CA ALA A 182 7.88 1.20 10.90
C ALA A 182 7.55 2.54 10.22
N VAL A 183 8.11 2.80 9.04
CA VAL A 183 7.78 4.00 8.24
C VAL A 183 6.35 3.98 7.75
N LEU A 184 5.87 2.84 7.22
CA LEU A 184 4.50 2.68 6.74
C LEU A 184 3.44 2.93 7.81
N ASN A 185 3.73 2.53 9.04
CA ASN A 185 2.80 2.66 10.18
C ASN A 185 2.89 4.02 10.89
N ALA A 186 3.81 4.89 10.48
CA ALA A 186 4.03 6.17 11.14
C ALA A 186 3.23 7.31 10.49
N LYS A 187 2.60 8.15 11.32
CA LYS A 187 2.03 9.44 10.93
C LYS A 187 3.05 10.58 10.95
N VAL A 188 4.00 10.47 11.85
CA VAL A 188 5.10 11.40 12.00
C VAL A 188 6.40 10.61 11.98
N VAL A 189 7.30 10.97 11.11
CA VAL A 189 8.63 10.37 10.99
C VAL A 189 9.68 11.43 11.32
N LEU A 190 10.41 11.22 12.39
CA LEU A 190 11.57 12.04 12.72
C LEU A 190 12.85 11.23 12.52
N VAL A 191 13.83 11.83 11.88
CA VAL A 191 15.10 11.17 11.53
C VAL A 191 16.27 11.91 12.15
N GLY A 192 17.02 11.24 13.01
CA GLY A 192 18.14 11.76 13.75
C GLY A 192 19.49 11.17 13.36
N SER A 193 20.41 11.98 12.85
CA SER A 193 21.74 11.55 12.41
C SER A 193 22.86 12.41 13.02
N PRO A 194 23.99 11.81 13.43
CA PRO A 194 25.22 12.57 13.55
C PRO A 194 25.70 12.97 12.15
N THR A 195 26.39 14.08 12.05
CA THR A 195 27.09 14.47 10.81
C THR A 195 28.53 13.97 10.87
N ILE A 196 28.85 12.98 10.03
CA ILE A 196 30.20 12.43 9.88
C ILE A 196 30.65 12.65 8.44
N ASN A 197 31.86 13.15 8.24
CA ASN A 197 32.39 13.52 6.91
C ASN A 197 31.48 14.48 6.15
N LYS A 198 30.86 15.42 6.85
CA LYS A 198 29.92 16.43 6.30
C LYS A 198 28.65 15.83 5.65
N THR A 199 28.29 14.61 5.99
CA THR A 199 27.09 13.93 5.48
C THR A 199 26.42 13.10 6.58
N MET A 200 25.21 12.60 6.30
CA MET A 200 24.56 11.62 7.16
C MET A 200 25.22 10.24 7.01
N VAL A 201 25.05 9.40 8.01
CA VAL A 201 25.63 8.06 8.04
C VAL A 201 24.83 7.05 7.20
N LYS A 202 25.48 5.94 6.79
CA LYS A 202 24.89 4.96 5.86
C LYS A 202 23.52 4.43 6.29
N PRO A 203 23.23 4.06 7.54
CA PRO A 203 21.89 3.55 7.91
C PRO A 203 20.75 4.54 7.65
N MET A 204 21.03 5.84 7.54
CA MET A 204 20.03 6.83 7.12
C MET A 204 19.68 6.68 5.64
N TRP A 205 20.67 6.39 4.79
CA TRP A 205 20.42 6.10 3.38
C TRP A 205 19.61 4.82 3.22
N ASP A 206 19.90 3.81 4.03
CA ASP A 206 19.15 2.56 4.04
C ASP A 206 17.67 2.82 4.43
N LEU A 207 17.41 3.62 5.47
CA LEU A 207 16.05 4.06 5.84
C LEU A 207 15.35 4.79 4.69
N PHE A 208 16.01 5.77 4.06
CA PHE A 208 15.39 6.52 2.96
C PHE A 208 15.09 5.65 1.74
N SER A 209 15.84 4.57 1.52
CA SER A 209 15.57 3.62 0.44
C SER A 209 14.28 2.81 0.66
N THR A 210 13.75 2.77 1.89
CA THR A 210 12.52 2.05 2.22
C THR A 210 11.26 2.89 2.11
N ILE A 211 11.39 4.22 1.86
CA ILE A 211 10.24 5.13 1.81
C ILE A 211 9.53 4.99 0.45
N ASP A 212 8.28 4.62 0.49
CA ASP A 212 7.38 4.66 -0.67
C ASP A 212 6.65 6.01 -0.70
N PRO A 213 6.86 6.86 -1.72
CA PRO A 213 6.23 8.18 -1.81
C PRO A 213 4.70 8.14 -1.87
N MET A 214 4.12 7.06 -2.40
CA MET A 214 2.66 6.92 -2.49
C MET A 214 2.06 6.47 -1.17
N ALA A 215 2.66 5.45 -0.56
CA ALA A 215 2.22 4.91 0.73
C ALA A 215 2.40 5.93 1.87
N ASN A 216 3.48 6.71 1.82
CA ASN A 216 3.80 7.71 2.85
C ASN A 216 3.26 9.12 2.53
N LYS A 217 2.36 9.25 1.55
CA LYS A 217 1.75 10.54 1.22
C LYS A 217 0.99 11.12 2.41
N GLY A 218 1.39 12.33 2.83
CA GLY A 218 0.76 13.01 3.96
C GLY A 218 1.42 12.74 5.32
N THR A 219 2.44 11.87 5.38
CA THR A 219 3.27 11.70 6.58
C THR A 219 4.02 13.00 6.89
N ILE A 220 3.98 13.43 8.14
CA ILE A 220 4.74 14.59 8.61
C ILE A 220 6.17 14.12 8.86
N ALA A 221 7.15 14.80 8.26
CA ALA A 221 8.55 14.45 8.44
C ALA A 221 9.36 15.59 9.03
N GLY A 222 10.37 15.22 9.83
CA GLY A 222 11.32 16.17 10.39
C GLY A 222 12.69 15.52 10.58
N VAL A 223 13.72 16.36 10.67
CA VAL A 223 15.09 15.91 10.87
C VAL A 223 15.74 16.62 12.06
N PHE A 224 16.65 15.91 12.74
CA PHE A 224 17.47 16.46 13.80
C PHE A 224 18.84 15.81 13.80
N GLY A 225 19.80 16.37 14.52
CA GLY A 225 21.10 15.75 14.58
C GLY A 225 22.17 16.59 15.27
N SER A 226 23.32 15.99 15.45
CA SER A 226 24.51 16.63 16.00
C SER A 226 25.58 16.80 14.91
N TYR A 227 26.33 17.87 15.00
CA TYR A 227 27.39 18.20 14.06
C TYR A 227 28.59 18.81 14.81
N GLY A 228 29.70 18.99 14.10
CA GLY A 228 30.88 19.64 14.65
C GLY A 228 32.17 18.87 14.47
N TRP A 229 32.16 17.82 13.68
CA TRP A 229 33.36 17.06 13.35
C TRP A 229 33.30 16.50 11.91
#